data_6e0c7275b740559928282178bcc94bc1
#
_entry.id   6e0c7275b740559928282178bcc94bc1
#
_cell.length_a   1.000
_cell.length_b   1.000
_cell.length_c   1.000
_cell.angle_alpha   90.00
_cell.angle_beta   90.00
_cell.angle_gamma   90.00
#
_symmetry.space_group_name_H-M   'P 1'
#
loop_
_entity.id
_entity.type
_entity.pdbx_description
1 polymer ?
#
loop_
_entity_poly.entity_id
_entity_poly.type
_entity_poly.pdbx_seq_one_letter_code
_entity_poly.pdbx_strand_id
1 'polypeptide(L)'
;EEDAAQLEAVTVRPSPFRVTAESPVSLKVIGLQEIEKSPGSNRDVSRIVRSYPGVAFSPVGYRNDLIVRGGGPSENKFYMDGIEIPNINHFATQGATGGPVSIVNADLVREISFYTGAFPADRAGALSSVLDFKLRDGNAERQTFKATLGASEVGLSGSGHIGGKTTYLFSIRQSYLQLLFKMLGLPFLPNYIDGQAKVRTRLSERDELTVLALAGFDNMRLNVDEKGEDAEYLLSYLPRIRQETFTAGASWRHYAGRHVQTVTLSHNYLNNRNLKYLRNDSSSEDNLTLRLRSVEQKTTLRAENRTYLGRWTVREGVEVNYSDYTNRTLQRLYTDRTQLSDYNTRLGIVGWGLFAGAEYASADKRFTASAGLRADGCDYSGRMARVWRQLSPRASVSYAVSPGSVSYTHLTLPTIL
;
A
#
# COMPACT_ATOMS: atom_id res chain seq x y z
N GLU A 1 -34.47 24.65 -36.96
CA GLU A 1 -33.05 24.21 -37.03
C GLU A 1 -32.39 24.61 -35.71
N GLU A 2 -32.27 23.65 -34.79
CA GLU A 2 -31.54 23.84 -33.53
C GLU A 2 -30.07 23.64 -33.83
N ASP A 3 -29.27 24.69 -33.65
CA ASP A 3 -27.82 24.65 -33.67
C ASP A 3 -27.34 23.80 -32.47
N ALA A 4 -26.96 22.57 -32.77
CA ALA A 4 -26.28 21.73 -31.80
C ALA A 4 -24.87 22.28 -31.52
N ALA A 5 -24.71 23.00 -30.42
CA ALA A 5 -23.41 23.44 -29.95
C ALA A 5 -22.53 22.21 -29.69
N GLN A 6 -21.55 21.96 -30.54
CA GLN A 6 -20.49 20.99 -30.29
C GLN A 6 -19.65 21.50 -29.11
N LEU A 7 -19.86 20.90 -27.92
CA LEU A 7 -18.97 21.07 -26.81
C LEU A 7 -17.63 20.42 -27.17
N GLU A 8 -16.57 21.21 -27.26
CA GLU A 8 -15.21 20.72 -27.39
C GLU A 8 -14.94 19.75 -26.26
N ALA A 9 -14.52 18.54 -26.60
CA ALA A 9 -14.12 17.54 -25.62
C ALA A 9 -12.95 18.06 -24.78
N VAL A 10 -13.22 18.46 -23.57
CA VAL A 10 -12.18 18.86 -22.61
C VAL A 10 -11.37 17.63 -22.23
N THR A 11 -10.27 17.43 -22.92
CA THR A 11 -9.31 16.38 -22.55
C THR A 11 -8.59 16.82 -21.29
N VAL A 12 -9.10 16.41 -20.14
CA VAL A 12 -8.43 16.59 -18.86
C VAL A 12 -7.20 15.67 -18.85
N ARG A 13 -6.04 16.19 -19.21
CA ARG A 13 -4.77 15.50 -19.00
C ARG A 13 -4.46 15.55 -17.52
N PRO A 14 -4.37 14.43 -16.81
CA PRO A 14 -3.94 14.44 -15.43
C PRO A 14 -2.49 14.97 -15.40
N SER A 15 -2.27 16.09 -14.74
CA SER A 15 -0.92 16.58 -14.50
C SER A 15 -0.30 15.75 -13.37
N PRO A 16 0.91 15.19 -13.53
CA PRO A 16 1.61 14.50 -12.45
C PRO A 16 1.92 15.42 -11.26
N PHE A 17 1.75 16.73 -11.45
CA PHE A 17 1.94 17.77 -10.45
C PHE A 17 0.59 18.30 -9.93
N ARG A 18 -0.33 17.42 -9.57
CA ARG A 18 -1.58 17.83 -8.93
C ARG A 18 -1.27 18.35 -7.53
N VAL A 19 -1.36 19.66 -7.38
CA VAL A 19 -1.13 20.33 -6.09
C VAL A 19 -2.40 20.22 -5.26
N THR A 20 -2.31 19.67 -4.05
CA THR A 20 -3.35 19.77 -3.03
C THR A 20 -2.95 20.81 -1.99
N ALA A 21 -3.93 21.45 -1.34
CA ALA A 21 -3.66 22.42 -0.28
C ALA A 21 -2.85 21.80 0.88
N GLU A 22 -3.09 20.52 1.19
CA GLU A 22 -2.39 19.81 2.27
C GLU A 22 -0.94 19.44 1.92
N SER A 23 -0.64 19.14 0.66
CA SER A 23 0.68 18.67 0.22
C SER A 23 1.07 19.31 -1.10
N PRO A 24 1.39 20.61 -1.11
CA PRO A 24 1.63 21.36 -2.36
C PRO A 24 2.86 20.89 -3.14
N VAL A 25 3.81 20.22 -2.50
CA VAL A 25 5.10 19.83 -3.11
C VAL A 25 5.37 18.34 -3.02
N SER A 26 4.96 17.74 -1.92
CA SER A 26 5.34 16.37 -1.56
C SER A 26 4.42 15.32 -2.20
N LEU A 27 3.35 15.76 -2.85
CA LEU A 27 2.44 14.88 -3.57
C LEU A 27 2.84 14.74 -5.03
N LYS A 28 3.01 13.50 -5.48
CA LYS A 28 3.09 13.13 -6.89
C LYS A 28 1.89 12.26 -7.22
N VAL A 29 1.19 12.60 -8.31
CA VAL A 29 0.07 11.80 -8.80
C VAL A 29 0.52 11.07 -10.05
N ILE A 30 0.57 9.74 -9.95
CA ILE A 30 0.99 8.85 -11.02
C ILE A 30 -0.28 8.33 -11.67
N GLY A 31 -0.54 8.76 -12.89
CA GLY A 31 -1.72 8.38 -13.65
C GLY A 31 -1.54 7.07 -14.42
N LEU A 32 -2.65 6.54 -14.94
CA LEU A 32 -2.67 5.28 -15.70
C LEU A 32 -1.66 5.26 -16.87
N GLN A 33 -1.56 6.36 -17.63
CA GLN A 33 -0.63 6.44 -18.75
C GLN A 33 0.84 6.33 -18.33
N GLU A 34 1.18 6.88 -17.17
CA GLU A 34 2.52 6.79 -16.61
C GLU A 34 2.81 5.39 -16.08
N ILE A 35 1.82 4.75 -15.47
CA ILE A 35 1.90 3.35 -15.03
C ILE A 35 2.15 2.42 -16.23
N GLU A 36 1.44 2.62 -17.34
CA GLU A 36 1.54 1.79 -18.53
C GLU A 36 2.82 2.02 -19.33
N LYS A 37 3.32 3.26 -19.37
CA LYS A 37 4.45 3.68 -20.22
C LYS A 37 5.78 3.77 -19.49
N SER A 38 5.83 3.52 -18.19
CA SER A 38 7.07 3.61 -17.40
C SER A 38 8.11 2.59 -17.87
N PRO A 39 9.26 3.02 -18.41
CA PRO A 39 10.28 2.13 -18.93
C PRO A 39 10.85 1.24 -17.82
N GLY A 40 10.99 -0.06 -18.08
CA GLY A 40 11.61 -1.01 -17.15
C GLY A 40 10.80 -1.33 -15.90
N SER A 41 9.63 -0.72 -15.72
CA SER A 41 8.77 -1.00 -14.55
C SER A 41 8.09 -2.36 -14.64
N ASN A 42 7.89 -2.90 -15.85
CA ASN A 42 7.10 -4.09 -16.10
C ASN A 42 5.73 -4.05 -15.39
N ARG A 43 5.12 -2.84 -15.31
CA ARG A 43 3.85 -2.56 -14.63
C ARG A 43 3.89 -2.83 -13.11
N ASP A 44 5.07 -2.94 -12.53
CA ASP A 44 5.28 -3.05 -11.10
C ASP A 44 5.26 -1.65 -10.48
N VAL A 45 4.30 -1.43 -9.58
CA VAL A 45 4.07 -0.13 -8.95
C VAL A 45 5.29 0.32 -8.14
N SER A 46 5.96 -0.58 -7.44
CA SER A 46 7.15 -0.23 -6.64
C SER A 46 8.29 0.25 -7.53
N ARG A 47 8.45 -0.34 -8.72
CA ARG A 47 9.46 0.10 -9.70
C ARG A 47 9.13 1.46 -10.33
N ILE A 48 7.84 1.75 -10.57
CA ILE A 48 7.42 3.07 -11.06
C ILE A 48 7.79 4.15 -10.06
N VAL A 49 7.46 3.94 -8.79
CA VAL A 49 7.74 4.91 -7.71
C VAL A 49 9.23 5.17 -7.53
N ARG A 50 10.09 4.19 -7.83
CA ARG A 50 11.55 4.31 -7.76
C ARG A 50 12.15 5.30 -8.77
N SER A 51 11.44 5.68 -9.81
CA SER A 51 11.90 6.68 -10.79
C SER A 51 11.78 8.12 -10.27
N TYR A 52 11.12 8.33 -9.13
CA TYR A 52 10.92 9.68 -8.58
C TYR A 52 12.08 10.13 -7.69
N PRO A 53 12.37 11.44 -7.67
CA PRO A 53 13.40 12.02 -6.81
C PRO A 53 13.15 11.70 -5.33
N GLY A 54 14.23 11.37 -4.62
CA GLY A 54 14.20 11.06 -3.20
C GLY A 54 13.80 9.61 -2.88
N VAL A 55 13.63 8.75 -3.89
CA VAL A 55 13.43 7.31 -3.71
C VAL A 55 14.72 6.57 -4.05
N ALA A 56 15.26 5.84 -3.07
CA ALA A 56 16.43 5.00 -3.24
C ALA A 56 16.04 3.55 -3.47
N PHE A 57 17.01 2.78 -3.99
CA PHE A 57 16.88 1.35 -4.24
C PHE A 57 17.31 0.55 -3.02
N SER A 58 16.70 -0.61 -2.83
CA SER A 58 17.23 -1.62 -1.95
C SER A 58 18.63 -2.05 -2.44
N PRO A 59 19.63 -2.15 -1.56
CA PRO A 59 20.95 -2.66 -1.93
C PRO A 59 20.91 -4.14 -2.33
N VAL A 60 19.84 -4.85 -1.99
CA VAL A 60 19.65 -6.26 -2.34
C VAL A 60 18.92 -6.36 -3.66
N GLY A 61 19.58 -6.79 -4.71
CA GLY A 61 19.17 -6.68 -6.11
C GLY A 61 17.84 -7.35 -6.50
N TYR A 62 17.36 -8.34 -5.71
CA TYR A 62 16.08 -9.01 -5.96
C TYR A 62 14.92 -8.41 -5.15
N ARG A 63 15.15 -7.38 -4.32
CA ARG A 63 14.11 -6.74 -3.52
C ARG A 63 13.70 -5.39 -4.11
N ASN A 64 12.42 -5.06 -3.95
CA ASN A 64 11.84 -3.78 -4.34
C ASN A 64 11.44 -2.94 -3.10
N ASP A 65 12.28 -2.96 -2.07
CA ASP A 65 12.05 -2.11 -0.90
C ASP A 65 12.07 -0.64 -1.27
N LEU A 66 11.09 0.10 -0.77
CA LEU A 66 11.00 1.54 -0.96
C LEU A 66 11.73 2.25 0.20
N ILE A 67 12.79 2.96 -0.15
CA ILE A 67 13.57 3.80 0.75
C ILE A 67 13.33 5.25 0.32
N VAL A 68 12.47 5.96 1.03
CA VAL A 68 12.06 7.31 0.67
C VAL A 68 12.72 8.31 1.61
N ARG A 69 13.49 9.26 1.03
CA ARG A 69 14.22 10.30 1.78
C ARG A 69 15.10 9.75 2.91
N GLY A 70 15.70 8.58 2.72
CA GLY A 70 16.58 7.93 3.68
C GLY A 70 15.87 7.17 4.80
N GLY A 71 14.54 7.15 4.83
CA GLY A 71 13.77 6.37 5.81
C GLY A 71 13.71 4.89 5.47
N GLY A 72 13.53 4.05 6.47
CA GLY A 72 13.46 2.59 6.32
C GLY A 72 12.19 2.13 5.59
N PRO A 73 12.21 0.91 5.01
CA PRO A 73 11.03 0.37 4.32
C PRO A 73 9.77 0.27 5.20
N SER A 74 9.91 0.03 6.50
CA SER A 74 8.81 -0.04 7.46
C SER A 74 8.13 1.30 7.75
N GLU A 75 8.75 2.41 7.35
CA GLU A 75 8.26 3.77 7.58
C GLU A 75 7.26 4.22 6.50
N ASN A 76 7.05 3.41 5.48
CA ASN A 76 6.09 3.67 4.42
C ASN A 76 4.72 3.10 4.78
N LYS A 77 3.66 3.77 4.35
CA LYS A 77 2.28 3.31 4.50
C LYS A 77 1.59 3.22 3.15
N PHE A 78 0.78 2.18 3.01
CA PHE A 78 0.10 1.86 1.77
C PHE A 78 -1.41 1.82 2.01
N TYR A 79 -2.15 2.48 1.13
CA TYR A 79 -3.60 2.50 1.15
C TYR A 79 -4.16 2.13 -0.22
N MET A 80 -5.29 1.46 -0.24
CA MET A 80 -6.05 1.13 -1.45
C MET A 80 -7.50 1.56 -1.24
N ASP A 81 -7.94 2.57 -2.01
CA ASP A 81 -9.24 3.25 -1.82
C ASP A 81 -9.53 3.65 -0.36
N GLY A 82 -8.48 4.08 0.38
CA GLY A 82 -8.55 4.50 1.78
C GLY A 82 -8.42 3.38 2.82
N ILE A 83 -8.34 2.12 2.41
CA ILE A 83 -8.07 0.97 3.26
C ILE A 83 -6.57 0.72 3.32
N GLU A 84 -5.99 0.67 4.51
CA GLU A 84 -4.57 0.33 4.70
C GLU A 84 -4.32 -1.11 4.26
N ILE A 85 -3.23 -1.34 3.49
CA ILE A 85 -2.74 -2.66 3.12
C ILE A 85 -1.36 -2.87 3.70
N PRO A 86 -0.98 -4.10 4.12
CA PRO A 86 0.26 -4.32 4.87
C PRO A 86 1.51 -4.13 4.02
N ASN A 87 1.46 -4.48 2.75
CA ASN A 87 2.56 -4.36 1.80
C ASN A 87 2.03 -4.25 0.36
N ILE A 88 2.92 -3.96 -0.58
CA ILE A 88 2.59 -3.83 -2.01
C ILE A 88 3.26 -4.87 -2.89
N ASN A 89 4.08 -5.75 -2.33
CA ASN A 89 4.83 -6.76 -3.08
C ASN A 89 4.65 -8.16 -2.48
N HIS A 90 4.76 -9.17 -3.34
CA HIS A 90 4.93 -10.56 -2.97
C HIS A 90 6.27 -10.78 -2.25
N PHE A 91 6.36 -11.81 -1.40
CA PHE A 91 7.55 -12.16 -0.64
C PHE A 91 8.07 -11.01 0.25
N ALA A 92 7.15 -10.18 0.74
CA ALA A 92 7.48 -9.14 1.71
C ALA A 92 7.92 -9.78 3.03
N THR A 93 8.91 -9.18 3.67
CA THR A 93 9.27 -9.54 5.04
C THR A 93 8.67 -8.53 6.00
N GLN A 94 8.53 -8.90 7.27
CA GLN A 94 8.06 -7.98 8.29
C GLN A 94 8.98 -6.77 8.40
N GLY A 95 8.39 -5.58 8.52
CA GLY A 95 9.14 -4.34 8.55
C GLY A 95 9.83 -3.98 7.24
N ALA A 96 9.47 -4.61 6.13
CA ALA A 96 10.00 -4.31 4.80
C ALA A 96 8.87 -4.28 3.77
N THR A 97 9.03 -3.49 2.72
CA THR A 97 7.98 -3.28 1.72
C THR A 97 8.03 -4.26 0.57
N GLY A 98 9.14 -4.99 0.41
CA GLY A 98 9.26 -5.56 -0.85
C GLY A 98 9.97 -6.85 -1.13
N GLY A 99 9.30 -7.71 -1.85
CA GLY A 99 9.85 -8.73 -2.69
C GLY A 99 9.95 -8.26 -4.16
N PRO A 100 10.23 -9.16 -5.07
CA PRO A 100 10.60 -8.82 -6.46
C PRO A 100 9.44 -8.36 -7.35
N VAL A 101 8.18 -8.60 -6.96
CA VAL A 101 6.99 -8.39 -7.82
C VAL A 101 5.85 -7.79 -7.02
N SER A 102 5.11 -6.86 -7.63
CA SER A 102 3.96 -6.23 -7.01
C SER A 102 2.76 -7.16 -6.87
N ILE A 103 2.15 -7.20 -5.66
CA ILE A 103 0.86 -7.85 -5.41
C ILE A 103 -0.31 -7.00 -5.93
N VAL A 104 -0.12 -5.69 -6.08
CA VAL A 104 -1.12 -4.78 -6.64
C VAL A 104 -1.11 -4.88 -8.15
N ASN A 105 -2.23 -5.28 -8.74
CA ASN A 105 -2.36 -5.31 -10.19
C ASN A 105 -2.53 -3.89 -10.76
N ALA A 106 -1.53 -3.42 -11.49
CA ALA A 106 -1.51 -2.09 -12.10
C ALA A 106 -2.69 -1.85 -13.08
N ASP A 107 -3.25 -2.89 -13.70
CA ASP A 107 -4.41 -2.79 -14.61
C ASP A 107 -5.66 -2.29 -13.90
N LEU A 108 -5.78 -2.52 -12.60
CA LEU A 108 -6.91 -2.09 -11.81
C LEU A 108 -6.73 -0.69 -11.21
N VAL A 109 -5.51 -0.16 -11.23
CA VAL A 109 -5.18 1.14 -10.65
C VAL A 109 -5.54 2.26 -11.64
N ARG A 110 -6.25 3.28 -11.16
CA ARG A 110 -6.54 4.51 -11.89
C ARG A 110 -5.45 5.56 -11.71
N GLU A 111 -5.04 5.74 -10.46
CA GLU A 111 -3.99 6.69 -10.07
C GLU A 111 -3.36 6.28 -8.74
N ILE A 112 -2.14 6.73 -8.52
CA ILE A 112 -1.41 6.56 -7.27
C ILE A 112 -1.06 7.95 -6.76
N SER A 113 -1.51 8.27 -5.56
CA SER A 113 -1.07 9.47 -4.84
C SER A 113 0.14 9.10 -3.98
N PHE A 114 1.31 9.58 -4.37
CA PHE A 114 2.57 9.32 -3.69
C PHE A 114 3.01 10.56 -2.91
N TYR A 115 2.94 10.48 -1.59
CA TYR A 115 3.38 11.52 -0.67
C TYR A 115 4.76 11.18 -0.13
N THR A 116 5.72 12.07 -0.32
CA THR A 116 7.10 11.93 0.18
C THR A 116 7.38 12.77 1.43
N GLY A 117 6.36 13.34 2.03
CA GLY A 117 6.36 14.20 3.22
C GLY A 117 5.07 15.01 3.27
N ALA A 118 4.89 15.83 4.30
CA ALA A 118 3.68 16.65 4.50
C ALA A 118 2.40 15.83 4.32
N PHE A 119 2.30 14.70 5.04
CA PHE A 119 1.17 13.78 4.92
C PHE A 119 -0.12 14.46 5.37
N PRO A 120 -1.27 14.19 4.73
CA PRO A 120 -2.57 14.64 5.20
C PRO A 120 -2.85 14.19 6.63
N ALA A 121 -3.60 15.00 7.40
CA ALA A 121 -3.90 14.70 8.81
C ALA A 121 -4.68 13.39 8.98
N ASP A 122 -5.39 12.96 7.96
CA ASP A 122 -6.11 11.69 7.92
C ASP A 122 -5.23 10.46 7.71
N ARG A 123 -3.91 10.60 7.55
CA ARG A 123 -2.95 9.50 7.40
C ARG A 123 -2.08 9.37 8.64
N ALA A 124 -2.15 8.18 9.28
CA ALA A 124 -1.42 7.84 10.50
C ALA A 124 -0.16 7.03 10.22
N GLY A 125 0.78 7.07 11.17
CA GLY A 125 1.88 6.09 11.26
C GLY A 125 2.85 6.07 10.11
N ALA A 126 2.85 7.05 9.20
CA ALA A 126 3.83 7.20 8.13
C ALA A 126 4.96 8.12 8.59
N LEU A 127 6.21 7.69 8.41
CA LEU A 127 7.39 8.48 8.70
C LEU A 127 8.10 8.93 7.43
N SER A 128 8.14 8.08 6.39
CA SER A 128 8.87 8.34 5.14
C SER A 128 7.96 8.60 3.95
N SER A 129 6.95 7.77 3.72
CA SER A 129 6.03 7.97 2.61
C SER A 129 4.64 7.39 2.84
N VAL A 130 3.70 7.91 2.04
CA VAL A 130 2.35 7.32 1.87
C VAL A 130 2.10 7.10 0.40
N LEU A 131 1.70 5.89 0.04
CA LEU A 131 1.16 5.56 -1.28
C LEU A 131 -0.34 5.24 -1.14
N ASP A 132 -1.17 6.01 -1.81
CA ASP A 132 -2.63 5.80 -1.83
C ASP A 132 -3.05 5.43 -3.26
N PHE A 133 -3.40 4.16 -3.44
CA PHE A 133 -3.87 3.60 -4.70
C PHE A 133 -5.36 3.84 -4.84
N LYS A 134 -5.75 4.53 -5.91
CA LYS A 134 -7.15 4.65 -6.31
C LYS A 134 -7.42 3.64 -7.41
N LEU A 135 -8.27 2.67 -7.11
CA LEU A 135 -8.69 1.70 -8.10
C LEU A 135 -9.70 2.32 -9.07
N ARG A 136 -9.75 1.75 -10.26
CA ARG A 136 -10.83 2.04 -11.22
C ARG A 136 -12.14 1.51 -10.66
N ASP A 137 -13.24 2.06 -11.11
CA ASP A 137 -14.55 1.47 -10.88
C ASP A 137 -14.86 0.44 -11.98
N GLY A 138 -15.75 -0.49 -11.68
CA GLY A 138 -16.25 -1.43 -12.67
C GLY A 138 -16.97 -0.70 -13.82
N ASN A 139 -16.96 -1.29 -15.00
CA ASN A 139 -17.64 -0.72 -16.16
C ASN A 139 -19.16 -0.80 -15.96
N ALA A 140 -19.84 0.35 -15.99
CA ALA A 140 -21.29 0.44 -15.79
C ALA A 140 -22.12 0.10 -17.03
N GLU A 141 -21.50 0.05 -18.22
CA GLU A 141 -22.19 -0.11 -19.49
C GLU A 141 -22.05 -1.52 -20.08
N ARG A 142 -20.90 -2.15 -19.87
CA ARG A 142 -20.60 -3.45 -20.50
C ARG A 142 -19.73 -4.33 -19.61
N GLN A 143 -19.84 -5.63 -19.81
CA GLN A 143 -18.94 -6.63 -19.25
C GLN A 143 -17.66 -6.67 -20.09
N THR A 144 -16.52 -6.59 -19.44
CA THR A 144 -15.20 -6.69 -20.09
C THR A 144 -14.33 -7.70 -19.35
N PHE A 145 -13.70 -8.58 -20.11
CA PHE A 145 -12.74 -9.56 -19.59
C PHE A 145 -11.44 -9.43 -20.35
N LYS A 146 -10.33 -9.58 -19.64
CA LYS A 146 -8.98 -9.51 -20.21
C LYS A 146 -8.20 -10.71 -19.69
N ALA A 147 -7.76 -11.58 -20.61
CA ALA A 147 -6.75 -12.58 -20.32
C ALA A 147 -5.37 -12.00 -20.66
N THR A 148 -4.41 -12.22 -19.80
CA THR A 148 -3.03 -11.74 -19.96
C THR A 148 -2.08 -12.92 -19.88
N LEU A 149 -1.19 -13.03 -20.84
CA LEU A 149 -0.03 -13.93 -20.82
C LEU A 149 1.21 -13.03 -20.85
N GLY A 150 1.86 -12.90 -19.71
CA GLY A 150 3.08 -12.10 -19.54
C GLY A 150 4.35 -12.95 -19.60
N ALA A 151 5.51 -12.36 -19.38
CA ALA A 151 6.79 -13.07 -19.32
C ALA A 151 6.94 -13.93 -18.04
N SER A 152 6.19 -13.62 -17.00
CA SER A 152 6.34 -14.23 -15.67
C SER A 152 5.04 -14.73 -15.06
N GLU A 153 3.87 -14.39 -15.65
CA GLU A 153 2.57 -14.69 -15.07
C GLU A 153 1.47 -14.81 -16.13
N VAL A 154 0.44 -15.55 -15.79
CA VAL A 154 -0.85 -15.53 -16.47
C VAL A 154 -1.86 -14.85 -15.59
N GLY A 155 -2.79 -14.13 -16.19
CA GLY A 155 -3.82 -13.40 -15.45
C GLY A 155 -5.16 -13.36 -16.17
N LEU A 156 -6.21 -13.27 -15.36
CA LEU A 156 -7.56 -12.97 -15.80
C LEU A 156 -8.08 -11.80 -15.00
N SER A 157 -8.58 -10.79 -15.68
CA SER A 157 -9.26 -9.67 -15.04
C SER A 157 -10.61 -9.41 -15.70
N GLY A 158 -11.54 -8.87 -14.92
CA GLY A 158 -12.86 -8.53 -15.39
C GLY A 158 -13.37 -7.25 -14.77
N SER A 159 -14.21 -6.56 -15.52
CA SER A 159 -14.86 -5.33 -15.11
C SER A 159 -16.26 -5.28 -15.71
N GLY A 160 -17.25 -4.92 -14.91
CA GLY A 160 -18.62 -4.91 -15.36
C GLY A 160 -19.59 -4.41 -14.30
N HIS A 161 -20.86 -4.70 -14.52
CA HIS A 161 -21.97 -4.32 -13.65
C HIS A 161 -22.92 -5.51 -13.39
N ILE A 162 -23.60 -5.43 -12.25
CA ILE A 162 -24.70 -6.33 -11.86
C ILE A 162 -25.92 -5.45 -11.63
N GLY A 163 -26.90 -5.54 -12.57
CA GLY A 163 -28.01 -4.60 -12.59
C GLY A 163 -27.55 -3.15 -12.81
N GLY A 164 -28.40 -2.18 -12.45
CA GLY A 164 -28.11 -0.76 -12.66
C GLY A 164 -27.39 -0.05 -11.50
N LYS A 165 -27.11 -0.74 -10.39
CA LYS A 165 -26.64 -0.12 -9.15
C LYS A 165 -25.27 -0.61 -8.67
N THR A 166 -24.81 -1.74 -9.16
CA THR A 166 -23.58 -2.40 -8.70
C THR A 166 -22.60 -2.52 -9.82
N THR A 167 -21.36 -2.09 -9.59
CA THR A 167 -20.23 -2.34 -10.48
C THR A 167 -19.20 -3.20 -9.79
N TYR A 168 -18.46 -4.00 -10.56
CA TYR A 168 -17.39 -4.83 -10.05
C TYR A 168 -16.14 -4.76 -10.91
N LEU A 169 -15.03 -5.00 -10.28
CA LEU A 169 -13.70 -5.10 -10.86
C LEU A 169 -12.95 -6.21 -10.13
N PHE A 170 -12.32 -7.12 -10.87
CA PHE A 170 -11.50 -8.16 -10.27
C PHE A 170 -10.28 -8.52 -11.12
N SER A 171 -9.31 -9.14 -10.50
CA SER A 171 -8.14 -9.74 -11.13
C SER A 171 -7.70 -10.98 -10.34
N ILE A 172 -7.28 -12.00 -11.06
CA ILE A 172 -6.59 -13.19 -10.52
C ILE A 172 -5.35 -13.40 -11.37
N ARG A 173 -4.18 -13.59 -10.71
CA ARG A 173 -2.91 -13.84 -11.40
C ARG A 173 -2.22 -15.07 -10.80
N GLN A 174 -1.57 -15.84 -11.66
CA GLN A 174 -0.72 -16.97 -11.29
C GLN A 174 0.65 -16.79 -11.92
N SER A 175 1.68 -16.79 -11.09
CA SER A 175 3.07 -16.71 -11.53
C SER A 175 3.58 -18.06 -12.03
N TYR A 176 4.48 -18.02 -12.99
CA TYR A 176 5.34 -19.13 -13.40
C TYR A 176 6.84 -18.76 -13.39
N LEU A 177 7.21 -17.76 -12.59
CA LEU A 177 8.59 -17.31 -12.38
C LEU A 177 9.53 -18.46 -12.02
N GLN A 178 9.04 -19.48 -11.30
CA GLN A 178 9.83 -20.66 -10.96
C GLN A 178 10.40 -21.38 -12.20
N LEU A 179 9.65 -21.42 -13.32
CA LEU A 179 10.13 -22.04 -14.56
C LEU A 179 11.24 -21.20 -15.20
N LEU A 180 11.02 -19.89 -15.28
CA LEU A 180 12.00 -18.95 -15.81
C LEU A 180 13.28 -18.97 -14.99
N PHE A 181 13.17 -18.93 -13.66
CA PHE A 181 14.32 -18.93 -12.77
C PHE A 181 15.09 -20.23 -12.81
N LYS A 182 14.40 -21.36 -12.96
CA LYS A 182 15.06 -22.67 -13.18
C LYS A 182 15.83 -22.70 -14.49
N MET A 183 15.26 -22.17 -15.58
CA MET A 183 15.96 -22.08 -16.89
C MET A 183 17.17 -21.15 -16.84
N LEU A 184 17.15 -20.13 -16.00
CA LEU A 184 18.26 -19.18 -15.81
C LEU A 184 19.31 -19.67 -14.80
N GLY A 185 19.17 -20.89 -14.25
CA GLY A 185 20.10 -21.43 -13.26
C GLY A 185 20.08 -20.68 -11.92
N LEU A 186 18.93 -20.11 -11.52
CA LEU A 186 18.86 -19.38 -10.26
C LEU A 186 18.60 -20.33 -9.08
N PRO A 187 19.20 -20.08 -7.90
CA PRO A 187 19.11 -20.98 -6.74
C PRO A 187 17.78 -20.87 -5.99
N PHE A 188 16.86 -20.02 -6.40
CA PHE A 188 15.53 -19.86 -5.77
C PHE A 188 14.43 -19.82 -6.82
N LEU A 189 13.28 -20.41 -6.48
CA LEU A 189 12.17 -20.67 -7.39
C LEU A 189 10.87 -20.06 -6.82
N PRO A 190 10.64 -18.76 -7.05
CA PRO A 190 9.44 -18.08 -6.56
C PRO A 190 8.20 -18.47 -7.38
N ASN A 191 7.09 -18.64 -6.68
CA ASN A 191 5.77 -18.84 -7.26
C ASN A 191 4.74 -18.11 -6.40
N TYR A 192 3.76 -17.46 -7.02
CA TYR A 192 2.66 -16.82 -6.32
C TYR A 192 1.35 -16.95 -7.10
N ILE A 193 0.27 -16.85 -6.35
CA ILE A 193 -1.07 -16.58 -6.86
C ILE A 193 -1.64 -15.42 -6.07
N ASP A 194 -2.27 -14.50 -6.75
CA ASP A 194 -2.96 -13.37 -6.12
C ASP A 194 -4.34 -13.13 -6.72
N GLY A 195 -5.15 -12.44 -5.92
CA GLY A 195 -6.47 -11.98 -6.32
C GLY A 195 -6.78 -10.63 -5.71
N GLN A 196 -7.43 -9.79 -6.51
CA GLN A 196 -7.88 -8.47 -6.11
C GLN A 196 -9.30 -8.25 -6.64
N ALA A 197 -10.16 -7.68 -5.79
CA ALA A 197 -11.55 -7.40 -6.18
C ALA A 197 -12.05 -6.10 -5.53
N LYS A 198 -12.89 -5.37 -6.25
CA LYS A 198 -13.65 -4.23 -5.78
C LYS A 198 -15.08 -4.33 -6.27
N VAL A 199 -16.02 -4.20 -5.36
CA VAL A 199 -17.45 -4.11 -5.67
C VAL A 199 -17.97 -2.80 -5.10
N ARG A 200 -18.64 -2.02 -5.93
CA ARG A 200 -19.26 -0.75 -5.55
C ARG A 200 -20.74 -0.80 -5.85
N THR A 201 -21.56 -0.60 -4.83
CA THR A 201 -23.03 -0.66 -4.92
C THR A 201 -23.63 0.65 -4.44
N ARG A 202 -24.50 1.24 -5.25
CA ARG A 202 -25.35 2.36 -4.85
C ARG A 202 -26.57 1.79 -4.14
N LEU A 203 -26.59 1.91 -2.82
CA LEU A 203 -27.70 1.43 -1.97
C LEU A 203 -28.94 2.33 -2.11
N SER A 204 -28.71 3.64 -2.12
CA SER A 204 -29.72 4.68 -2.32
C SER A 204 -29.15 5.83 -3.16
N GLU A 205 -29.90 6.92 -3.36
CA GLU A 205 -29.38 8.14 -3.97
C GLU A 205 -28.31 8.82 -3.12
N ARG A 206 -28.28 8.53 -1.82
CA ARG A 206 -27.37 9.15 -0.84
C ARG A 206 -26.35 8.17 -0.27
N ASP A 207 -26.53 6.88 -0.50
CA ASP A 207 -25.71 5.84 0.15
C ASP A 207 -25.00 4.97 -0.88
N GLU A 208 -23.71 4.81 -0.66
CA GLU A 208 -22.84 3.98 -1.46
C GLU A 208 -22.02 3.04 -0.56
N LEU A 209 -21.96 1.78 -0.92
CA LEU A 209 -21.11 0.78 -0.28
C LEU A 209 -20.04 0.33 -1.27
N THR A 210 -18.79 0.38 -0.83
CA THR A 210 -17.66 -0.18 -1.56
C THR A 210 -17.04 -1.30 -0.73
N VAL A 211 -16.89 -2.48 -1.32
CA VAL A 211 -16.17 -3.62 -0.71
C VAL A 211 -14.93 -3.88 -1.53
N LEU A 212 -13.82 -4.10 -0.83
CA LEU A 212 -12.50 -4.35 -1.42
C LEU A 212 -11.88 -5.59 -0.78
N ALA A 213 -11.23 -6.39 -1.61
CA ALA A 213 -10.42 -7.53 -1.17
C ALA A 213 -9.12 -7.62 -1.98
N LEU A 214 -8.04 -7.98 -1.30
CA LEU A 214 -6.72 -8.29 -1.86
C LEU A 214 -6.20 -9.53 -1.14
N ALA A 215 -5.73 -10.53 -1.89
CA ALA A 215 -5.15 -11.74 -1.34
C ALA A 215 -3.92 -12.17 -2.14
N GLY A 216 -2.93 -12.74 -1.48
CA GLY A 216 -1.73 -13.29 -2.11
C GLY A 216 -1.20 -14.50 -1.33
N PHE A 217 -0.79 -15.53 -2.08
CA PHE A 217 -0.19 -16.74 -1.56
C PHE A 217 1.16 -16.95 -2.25
N ASP A 218 2.21 -16.87 -1.49
CA ASP A 218 3.58 -16.91 -1.98
C ASP A 218 4.27 -18.19 -1.54
N ASN A 219 5.03 -18.79 -2.44
CA ASN A 219 5.83 -19.98 -2.16
C ASN A 219 7.18 -19.87 -2.88
N MET A 220 8.26 -19.76 -2.13
CA MET A 220 9.63 -19.78 -2.66
C MET A 220 10.31 -21.08 -2.24
N ARG A 221 10.64 -21.90 -3.22
CA ARG A 221 11.45 -23.11 -3.07
C ARG A 221 12.90 -22.81 -3.40
N LEU A 222 13.81 -23.67 -2.95
CA LEU A 222 15.21 -23.61 -3.30
C LEU A 222 15.50 -24.59 -4.45
N ASN A 223 16.33 -24.18 -5.40
CA ASN A 223 16.88 -25.02 -6.46
C ASN A 223 18.23 -25.57 -5.99
N VAL A 224 18.18 -26.62 -5.17
CA VAL A 224 19.37 -27.20 -4.52
C VAL A 224 20.29 -27.94 -5.49
N ASP A 225 19.83 -28.21 -6.71
CA ASP A 225 20.60 -28.87 -7.75
C ASP A 225 21.53 -27.90 -8.49
N GLU A 226 21.33 -26.60 -8.32
CA GLU A 226 22.15 -25.57 -8.94
C GLU A 226 23.51 -25.50 -8.28
N LYS A 227 24.57 -25.43 -9.11
CA LYS A 227 25.96 -25.45 -8.68
C LYS A 227 26.70 -24.20 -9.12
N GLY A 228 27.73 -23.84 -8.39
CA GLY A 228 28.56 -22.66 -8.60
C GLY A 228 28.68 -21.85 -7.31
N GLU A 229 29.76 -21.12 -7.17
CA GLU A 229 30.07 -20.39 -5.93
C GLU A 229 28.95 -19.45 -5.50
N ASP A 230 28.39 -18.67 -6.44
CA ASP A 230 27.29 -17.74 -6.17
C ASP A 230 26.01 -18.47 -5.76
N ALA A 231 25.69 -19.58 -6.46
CA ALA A 231 24.50 -20.37 -6.14
C ALA A 231 24.63 -21.05 -4.78
N GLU A 232 25.78 -21.66 -4.48
CA GLU A 232 26.05 -22.28 -3.19
C GLU A 232 26.04 -21.27 -2.04
N TYR A 233 26.63 -20.09 -2.28
CA TYR A 233 26.57 -18.99 -1.31
C TYR A 233 25.13 -18.56 -1.02
N LEU A 234 24.32 -18.32 -2.03
CA LEU A 234 22.90 -17.95 -1.87
C LEU A 234 22.12 -19.07 -1.18
N LEU A 235 22.31 -20.33 -1.61
CA LEU A 235 21.68 -21.49 -0.99
C LEU A 235 22.10 -21.70 0.46
N SER A 236 23.28 -21.21 0.89
CA SER A 236 23.74 -21.33 2.27
C SER A 236 22.88 -20.57 3.27
N TYR A 237 22.31 -19.42 2.90
CA TYR A 237 21.53 -18.56 3.80
C TYR A 237 20.07 -18.38 3.45
N LEU A 238 19.65 -18.58 2.17
CA LEU A 238 18.24 -18.40 1.79
C LEU A 238 17.33 -19.46 2.45
N PRO A 239 16.25 -19.07 3.10
CA PRO A 239 15.23 -19.98 3.59
C PRO A 239 14.21 -20.35 2.49
N ARG A 240 13.48 -21.43 2.69
CA ARG A 240 12.19 -21.66 2.02
C ARG A 240 11.16 -20.72 2.63
N ILE A 241 10.42 -19.98 1.79
CA ILE A 241 9.45 -18.97 2.23
C ILE A 241 8.04 -19.40 1.80
N ARG A 242 7.10 -19.30 2.74
CA ARG A 242 5.67 -19.30 2.45
C ARG A 242 5.04 -18.08 3.10
N GLN A 243 4.25 -17.35 2.32
CA GLN A 243 3.57 -16.16 2.79
C GLN A 243 2.10 -16.19 2.37
N GLU A 244 1.27 -15.76 3.27
CA GLU A 244 -0.17 -15.57 3.04
C GLU A 244 -0.50 -14.13 3.42
N THR A 245 -1.01 -13.36 2.47
CA THR A 245 -1.41 -11.97 2.66
C THR A 245 -2.89 -11.84 2.33
N PHE A 246 -3.64 -11.18 3.19
CA PHE A 246 -5.04 -10.90 2.96
C PHE A 246 -5.42 -9.54 3.51
N THR A 247 -6.17 -8.78 2.73
CA THR A 247 -6.83 -7.54 3.15
C THR A 247 -8.26 -7.56 2.66
N ALA A 248 -9.20 -7.30 3.55
CA ALA A 248 -10.58 -7.04 3.18
C ALA A 248 -11.09 -5.80 3.90
N GLY A 249 -11.97 -5.05 3.24
CA GLY A 249 -12.60 -3.92 3.86
C GLY A 249 -13.87 -3.49 3.16
N ALA A 250 -14.71 -2.80 3.92
CA ALA A 250 -15.95 -2.20 3.46
C ALA A 250 -16.00 -0.74 3.86
N SER A 251 -16.35 0.13 2.92
CA SER A 251 -16.51 1.57 3.12
C SER A 251 -17.93 1.95 2.75
N TRP A 252 -18.71 2.40 3.73
CA TRP A 252 -20.01 3.01 3.49
C TRP A 252 -19.85 4.52 3.43
N ARG A 253 -20.42 5.14 2.41
CA ARG A 253 -20.39 6.58 2.18
C ARG A 253 -21.80 7.12 2.12
N HIS A 254 -22.05 8.17 2.89
CA HIS A 254 -23.33 8.87 2.93
C HIS A 254 -23.17 10.33 2.49
N TYR A 255 -24.00 10.75 1.56
CA TYR A 255 -24.03 12.11 1.01
C TYR A 255 -25.19 12.91 1.62
N ALA A 256 -24.89 13.86 2.49
CA ALA A 256 -25.86 14.68 3.19
C ALA A 256 -25.64 16.17 2.87
N GLY A 257 -26.11 16.62 1.73
CA GLY A 257 -25.97 18.01 1.28
C GLY A 257 -24.50 18.42 1.12
N ARG A 258 -23.96 19.22 2.05
CA ARG A 258 -22.55 19.66 2.04
C ARG A 258 -21.60 18.68 2.73
N HIS A 259 -22.11 17.62 3.31
CA HIS A 259 -21.37 16.65 4.08
C HIS A 259 -21.20 15.34 3.31
N VAL A 260 -20.03 14.74 3.40
CA VAL A 260 -19.76 13.39 2.93
C VAL A 260 -19.20 12.62 4.12
N GLN A 261 -20.02 11.75 4.66
CA GLN A 261 -19.65 10.87 5.77
C GLN A 261 -19.14 9.54 5.21
N THR A 262 -18.06 9.03 5.77
CA THR A 262 -17.50 7.74 5.37
C THR A 262 -17.18 6.92 6.60
N VAL A 263 -17.68 5.69 6.65
CA VAL A 263 -17.32 4.71 7.67
C VAL A 263 -16.66 3.53 6.99
N THR A 264 -15.45 3.20 7.42
CA THR A 264 -14.66 2.12 6.86
C THR A 264 -14.29 1.12 7.94
N LEU A 265 -14.57 -0.15 7.69
CA LEU A 265 -14.09 -1.29 8.46
C LEU A 265 -13.16 -2.11 7.58
N SER A 266 -11.98 -2.45 8.09
CA SER A 266 -11.02 -3.26 7.36
C SER A 266 -10.27 -4.22 8.26
N HIS A 267 -9.79 -5.32 7.67
CA HIS A 267 -8.96 -6.32 8.32
C HIS A 267 -7.80 -6.70 7.42
N ASN A 268 -6.59 -6.70 7.99
CA ASN A 268 -5.36 -7.13 7.37
C ASN A 268 -4.83 -8.39 8.06
N TYR A 269 -4.28 -9.30 7.28
CA TYR A 269 -3.63 -10.52 7.74
C TYR A 269 -2.36 -10.76 6.92
N LEU A 270 -1.25 -11.00 7.59
CA LEU A 270 0.03 -11.36 6.99
C LEU A 270 0.67 -12.48 7.81
N ASN A 271 0.89 -13.64 7.18
CA ASN A 271 1.52 -14.80 7.81
C ASN A 271 2.78 -15.19 7.03
N ASN A 272 3.91 -15.07 7.68
CA ASN A 272 5.21 -15.44 7.14
C ASN A 272 5.70 -16.73 7.79
N ARG A 273 6.16 -17.67 6.97
CA ARG A 273 6.78 -18.93 7.39
C ARG A 273 8.09 -19.13 6.65
N ASN A 274 9.19 -19.15 7.39
CA ASN A 274 10.52 -19.38 6.87
C ASN A 274 11.10 -20.65 7.47
N LEU A 275 11.62 -21.52 6.60
CA LEU A 275 12.28 -22.76 7.00
C LEU A 275 13.66 -22.82 6.37
N LYS A 276 14.68 -23.09 7.18
CA LYS A 276 16.05 -23.31 6.74
C LYS A 276 16.63 -24.54 7.42
N TYR A 277 17.26 -25.36 6.60
CA TYR A 277 18.00 -26.55 7.06
C TYR A 277 19.48 -26.39 6.74
N LEU A 278 20.32 -26.97 7.58
CA LEU A 278 21.76 -27.05 7.35
C LEU A 278 22.03 -27.77 6.01
N ARG A 279 22.82 -27.13 5.15
CA ARG A 279 23.12 -27.63 3.79
C ARG A 279 21.86 -27.92 2.96
N ASN A 280 20.73 -27.31 3.31
CA ASN A 280 19.40 -27.56 2.72
C ASN A 280 18.87 -28.99 2.83
N ASP A 281 19.47 -29.81 3.69
CA ASP A 281 19.06 -31.18 3.95
C ASP A 281 17.90 -31.22 4.95
N SER A 282 16.70 -31.52 4.46
CA SER A 282 15.48 -31.63 5.26
C SER A 282 15.13 -33.07 5.67
N SER A 283 16.07 -34.01 5.57
CA SER A 283 15.87 -35.40 5.94
C SER A 283 15.74 -35.61 7.45
N SER A 284 16.32 -34.73 8.27
CA SER A 284 16.24 -34.77 9.73
C SER A 284 15.88 -33.40 10.30
N GLU A 285 15.07 -33.38 11.38
CA GLU A 285 14.81 -32.18 12.19
C GLU A 285 16.09 -31.66 12.87
N ASP A 286 17.12 -32.48 13.09
CA ASP A 286 18.41 -32.05 13.62
C ASP A 286 19.13 -31.07 12.71
N ASN A 287 18.85 -31.13 11.41
CA ASN A 287 19.37 -30.19 10.42
C ASN A 287 18.61 -28.85 10.40
N LEU A 288 17.52 -28.72 11.16
CA LEU A 288 16.74 -27.48 11.20
C LEU A 288 17.56 -26.36 11.86
N THR A 289 17.83 -25.30 11.09
CA THR A 289 18.59 -24.14 11.56
C THR A 289 17.69 -22.92 11.82
N LEU A 290 16.57 -22.82 11.09
CA LEU A 290 15.58 -21.76 11.29
C LEU A 290 14.19 -22.31 11.02
N ARG A 291 13.28 -22.11 11.98
CA ARG A 291 11.83 -22.21 11.79
C ARG A 291 11.22 -20.94 12.36
N LEU A 292 10.77 -20.07 11.47
CA LEU A 292 10.10 -18.84 11.84
C LEU A 292 8.64 -18.90 11.35
N ARG A 293 7.74 -18.55 12.22
CA ARG A 293 6.36 -18.23 11.88
C ARG A 293 5.97 -16.94 12.55
N SER A 294 5.63 -15.94 11.78
CA SER A 294 5.11 -14.69 12.30
C SER A 294 3.78 -14.32 11.63
N VAL A 295 2.84 -13.88 12.45
CA VAL A 295 1.51 -13.45 12.00
C VAL A 295 1.27 -12.04 12.48
N GLU A 296 0.91 -11.18 11.57
CA GLU A 296 0.43 -9.82 11.83
C GLU A 296 -1.02 -9.70 11.40
N GLN A 297 -1.85 -9.17 12.28
CA GLN A 297 -3.24 -8.88 11.99
C GLN A 297 -3.55 -7.47 12.46
N LYS A 298 -4.37 -6.76 11.68
CA LYS A 298 -4.84 -5.42 12.07
C LYS A 298 -6.28 -5.26 11.62
N THR A 299 -7.17 -4.97 12.57
CA THR A 299 -8.56 -4.58 12.30
C THR A 299 -8.68 -3.10 12.56
N THR A 300 -9.22 -2.34 11.62
CA THR A 300 -9.38 -0.88 11.72
C THR A 300 -10.81 -0.48 11.46
N LEU A 301 -11.38 0.29 12.37
CA LEU A 301 -12.64 1.02 12.19
C LEU A 301 -12.32 2.51 12.12
N ARG A 302 -12.76 3.15 11.06
CA ARG A 302 -12.55 4.57 10.81
C ARG A 302 -13.87 5.23 10.42
N ALA A 303 -14.15 6.38 11.01
CA ALA A 303 -15.27 7.24 10.64
C ALA A 303 -14.74 8.64 10.35
N GLU A 304 -15.12 9.20 9.23
CA GLU A 304 -14.73 10.55 8.82
C GLU A 304 -15.90 11.32 8.23
N ASN A 305 -15.88 12.63 8.41
CA ASN A 305 -16.80 13.55 7.76
C ASN A 305 -16.00 14.59 6.98
N ARG A 306 -16.44 14.89 5.79
CA ARG A 306 -15.91 15.97 4.95
C ARG A 306 -17.03 16.96 4.66
N THR A 307 -16.80 18.22 5.00
CA THR A 307 -17.76 19.31 4.84
C THR A 307 -17.25 20.33 3.84
N TYR A 308 -18.05 20.67 2.83
CA TYR A 308 -17.75 21.66 1.81
C TYR A 308 -18.46 22.97 2.12
N LEU A 309 -17.70 24.02 2.45
CA LEU A 309 -18.20 25.34 2.85
C LEU A 309 -17.66 26.43 1.90
N GLY A 310 -18.13 26.41 0.67
CA GLY A 310 -17.70 27.34 -0.37
C GLY A 310 -16.22 27.18 -0.70
N ARG A 311 -15.36 28.07 -0.18
CA ARG A 311 -13.90 28.03 -0.38
C ARG A 311 -13.16 27.16 0.64
N TRP A 312 -13.85 26.66 1.63
CA TRP A 312 -13.32 25.82 2.67
C TRP A 312 -13.74 24.37 2.49
N THR A 313 -12.83 23.46 2.73
CA THR A 313 -13.12 22.04 2.93
C THR A 313 -12.63 21.68 4.33
N VAL A 314 -13.54 21.24 5.18
CA VAL A 314 -13.21 20.76 6.53
C VAL A 314 -13.29 19.24 6.53
N ARG A 315 -12.33 18.58 7.16
CA ARG A 315 -12.26 17.14 7.32
C ARG A 315 -12.00 16.83 8.79
N GLU A 316 -12.79 15.93 9.35
CA GLU A 316 -12.62 15.44 10.71
C GLU A 316 -12.89 13.95 10.76
N GLY A 317 -12.28 13.27 11.72
CA GLY A 317 -12.53 11.83 11.86
C GLY A 317 -11.86 11.21 13.07
N VAL A 318 -12.27 9.98 13.28
CA VAL A 318 -11.80 9.10 14.35
C VAL A 318 -11.38 7.76 13.76
N GLU A 319 -10.40 7.14 14.37
CA GLU A 319 -9.89 5.83 13.98
C GLU A 319 -9.61 5.01 15.23
N VAL A 320 -10.03 3.76 15.25
CA VAL A 320 -9.65 2.77 16.26
C VAL A 320 -9.14 1.54 15.54
N ASN A 321 -8.04 1.00 16.01
CA ASN A 321 -7.49 -0.22 15.46
C ASN A 321 -7.04 -1.19 16.55
N TYR A 322 -7.11 -2.47 16.25
CA TYR A 322 -6.53 -3.53 17.04
C TYR A 322 -5.50 -4.27 16.18
N SER A 323 -4.26 -4.31 16.66
CA SER A 323 -3.15 -5.00 16.04
C SER A 323 -2.74 -6.18 16.92
N ASP A 324 -2.62 -7.38 16.35
CA ASP A 324 -2.13 -8.59 17.02
C ASP A 324 -0.93 -9.13 16.23
N TYR A 325 0.18 -9.21 16.89
CA TYR A 325 1.43 -9.76 16.37
C TYR A 325 1.83 -10.99 17.15
N THR A 326 2.09 -12.09 16.45
CA THR A 326 2.66 -13.28 17.03
C THR A 326 3.93 -13.66 16.27
N ASN A 327 4.97 -14.01 17.01
CA ASN A 327 6.22 -14.53 16.44
C ASN A 327 6.63 -15.78 17.19
N ARG A 328 6.85 -16.87 16.44
CA ARG A 328 7.43 -18.10 16.96
C ARG A 328 8.66 -18.43 16.13
N THR A 329 9.82 -18.32 16.75
CA THR A 329 11.12 -18.53 16.11
C THR A 329 11.93 -19.55 16.88
N LEU A 330 12.33 -20.61 16.17
CA LEU A 330 13.38 -21.52 16.55
C LEU A 330 14.56 -21.25 15.63
N GLN A 331 15.71 -20.90 16.22
CA GLN A 331 16.93 -20.62 15.46
C GLN A 331 18.14 -21.27 16.13
N ARG A 332 18.92 -21.98 15.35
CA ARG A 332 20.19 -22.54 15.78
C ARG A 332 21.32 -21.57 15.43
N LEU A 333 21.98 -21.06 16.43
CA LEU A 333 23.11 -20.14 16.29
C LEU A 333 24.41 -20.95 16.37
N TYR A 334 25.23 -20.86 15.34
CA TYR A 334 26.57 -21.47 15.28
C TYR A 334 27.59 -20.42 15.72
N THR A 335 27.86 -20.41 17.00
CA THR A 335 28.97 -19.68 17.63
C THR A 335 29.99 -20.70 18.11
N ASP A 336 30.93 -20.34 18.97
CA ASP A 336 31.88 -21.28 19.62
C ASP A 336 31.17 -22.46 20.31
N ARG A 337 29.92 -22.27 20.68
CA ARG A 337 29.02 -23.35 21.13
C ARG A 337 27.69 -23.20 20.39
N THR A 338 27.18 -24.29 19.82
CA THR A 338 25.87 -24.31 19.18
C THR A 338 24.79 -23.96 20.22
N GLN A 339 24.11 -22.86 20.04
CA GLN A 339 23.00 -22.41 20.87
C GLN A 339 21.68 -22.56 20.11
N LEU A 340 20.65 -23.06 20.80
CA LEU A 340 19.29 -23.08 20.30
C LEU A 340 18.53 -21.90 20.91
N SER A 341 18.09 -20.97 20.08
CA SER A 341 17.20 -19.89 20.48
C SER A 341 15.77 -20.29 20.09
N ASP A 342 14.93 -20.50 21.09
CA ASP A 342 13.49 -20.78 20.91
C ASP A 342 12.71 -19.72 21.66
N TYR A 343 11.99 -18.89 20.95
CA TYR A 343 11.17 -17.88 21.59
C TYR A 343 9.81 -17.75 20.92
N ASN A 344 8.83 -17.41 21.74
CA ASN A 344 7.46 -17.16 21.34
C ASN A 344 7.02 -15.83 21.93
N THR A 345 6.61 -14.91 21.08
CA THR A 345 6.20 -13.57 21.47
C THR A 345 4.79 -13.29 20.91
N ARG A 346 3.97 -12.67 21.73
CA ARG A 346 2.69 -12.12 21.31
C ARG A 346 2.56 -10.69 21.80
N LEU A 347 2.10 -9.81 20.92
CA LEU A 347 1.87 -8.40 21.20
C LEU A 347 0.52 -8.00 20.65
N GLY A 348 -0.42 -7.66 21.55
CA GLY A 348 -1.70 -7.07 21.16
C GLY A 348 -1.70 -5.59 21.51
N ILE A 349 -2.11 -4.73 20.59
CA ILE A 349 -2.13 -3.27 20.77
C ILE A 349 -3.46 -2.73 20.27
N VAL A 350 -4.15 -1.98 21.12
CA VAL A 350 -5.28 -1.12 20.74
C VAL A 350 -4.74 0.28 20.47
N GLY A 351 -4.94 0.75 19.25
CA GLY A 351 -4.60 2.12 18.84
C GLY A 351 -5.85 2.94 18.58
N TRP A 352 -5.77 4.24 18.82
CA TRP A 352 -6.82 5.20 18.51
C TRP A 352 -6.23 6.49 17.98
N GLY A 353 -6.97 7.18 17.13
CA GLY A 353 -6.57 8.44 16.53
C GLY A 353 -7.76 9.37 16.30
N LEU A 354 -7.51 10.65 16.49
CA LEU A 354 -8.43 11.74 16.18
C LEU A 354 -7.73 12.67 15.20
N PHE A 355 -8.44 13.14 14.20
CA PHE A 355 -7.90 14.13 13.28
C PHE A 355 -8.93 15.15 12.86
N ALA A 356 -8.47 16.37 12.66
CA ALA A 356 -9.26 17.44 12.06
C ALA A 356 -8.34 18.28 11.17
N GLY A 357 -8.88 18.81 10.08
CA GLY A 357 -8.16 19.68 9.17
C GLY A 357 -9.10 20.55 8.37
N ALA A 358 -8.59 21.68 7.93
CA ALA A 358 -9.30 22.62 7.06
C ALA A 358 -8.38 23.02 5.90
N GLU A 359 -8.94 23.04 4.71
CA GLU A 359 -8.31 23.52 3.49
C GLU A 359 -9.07 24.75 3.00
N TYR A 360 -8.34 25.76 2.57
CA TYR A 360 -8.85 26.96 1.93
C TYR A 360 -8.28 27.10 0.53
N ALA A 361 -9.11 27.46 -0.44
CA ALA A 361 -8.69 27.86 -1.78
C ALA A 361 -9.34 29.18 -2.16
N SER A 362 -8.53 30.16 -2.61
CA SER A 362 -9.05 31.43 -3.14
C SER A 362 -9.88 31.23 -4.41
N ALA A 363 -10.71 32.21 -4.78
CA ALA A 363 -11.57 32.08 -5.96
C ALA A 363 -10.79 31.92 -7.27
N ASP A 364 -9.64 32.59 -7.38
CA ASP A 364 -8.69 32.47 -8.51
C ASP A 364 -7.77 31.25 -8.41
N LYS A 365 -7.91 30.44 -7.34
CA LYS A 365 -7.06 29.27 -7.02
C LYS A 365 -5.56 29.57 -6.92
N ARG A 366 -5.18 30.84 -6.86
CA ARG A 366 -3.76 31.23 -6.69
C ARG A 366 -3.27 31.03 -5.27
N PHE A 367 -4.11 31.24 -4.28
CA PHE A 367 -3.77 31.06 -2.89
C PHE A 367 -4.47 29.82 -2.34
N THR A 368 -3.70 28.89 -1.78
CA THR A 368 -4.23 27.76 -1.03
C THR A 368 -3.53 27.64 0.32
N ALA A 369 -4.28 27.31 1.35
CA ALA A 369 -3.77 27.07 2.67
C ALA A 369 -4.43 25.83 3.28
N SER A 370 -3.71 25.11 4.11
CA SER A 370 -4.28 24.04 4.92
C SER A 370 -3.71 24.07 6.33
N ALA A 371 -4.52 23.68 7.28
CA ALA A 371 -4.13 23.41 8.65
C ALA A 371 -4.81 22.15 9.13
N GLY A 372 -4.06 21.29 9.81
CA GLY A 372 -4.57 20.05 10.36
C GLY A 372 -3.88 19.68 11.65
N LEU A 373 -4.61 18.95 12.48
CA LEU A 373 -4.12 18.40 13.73
C LEU A 373 -4.52 16.93 13.79
N ARG A 374 -3.57 16.09 14.17
CA ARG A 374 -3.83 14.70 14.49
C ARG A 374 -3.33 14.41 15.91
N ALA A 375 -4.07 13.59 16.63
CA ALA A 375 -3.71 13.10 17.95
C ALA A 375 -3.87 11.58 17.94
N ASP A 376 -2.78 10.84 18.16
CA ASP A 376 -2.77 9.39 18.21
C ASP A 376 -2.53 8.90 19.64
N GLY A 377 -2.88 7.66 19.93
CA GLY A 377 -2.59 6.99 21.17
C GLY A 377 -2.68 5.48 21.02
N CYS A 378 -2.05 4.75 21.94
CA CYS A 378 -2.19 3.31 22.05
C CYS A 378 -1.96 2.83 23.48
N ASP A 379 -2.37 1.61 23.77
CA ASP A 379 -2.26 0.98 25.09
C ASP A 379 -0.90 0.31 25.36
N TYR A 380 0.06 0.40 24.42
CA TYR A 380 1.39 -0.20 24.57
C TYR A 380 2.13 0.29 25.82
N SER A 381 1.98 1.55 26.18
CA SER A 381 2.52 2.10 27.42
C SER A 381 1.69 3.29 27.93
N GLY A 382 1.73 3.55 29.24
CA GLY A 382 1.03 4.70 29.82
C GLY A 382 1.46 6.06 29.28
N ARG A 383 2.66 6.17 28.68
CA ARG A 383 3.11 7.36 27.95
C ARG A 383 2.42 7.49 26.62
N MET A 384 2.32 6.38 25.87
CA MET A 384 1.72 6.34 24.54
C MET A 384 0.18 6.42 24.56
N ALA A 385 -0.44 6.10 25.68
CA ALA A 385 -1.87 6.28 25.89
C ALA A 385 -2.31 7.75 25.99
N ARG A 386 -1.37 8.69 26.25
CA ARG A 386 -1.66 10.11 26.45
C ARG A 386 -1.64 10.87 25.13
N VAL A 387 -2.79 10.99 24.47
CA VAL A 387 -2.95 11.62 23.14
C VAL A 387 -2.37 13.04 23.03
N TRP A 388 -2.43 13.83 24.12
CA TRP A 388 -1.86 15.19 24.14
C TRP A 388 -0.33 15.25 24.06
N ARG A 389 0.36 14.12 24.24
CA ARG A 389 1.81 14.01 24.04
C ARG A 389 2.18 13.57 22.65
N GLN A 390 1.20 13.20 21.82
CA GLN A 390 1.37 12.69 20.47
C GLN A 390 0.59 13.53 19.45
N LEU A 391 0.62 14.83 19.64
CA LEU A 391 0.00 15.77 18.72
C LEU A 391 0.88 15.97 17.49
N SER A 392 0.27 15.85 16.31
CA SER A 392 0.91 16.06 15.00
C SER A 392 0.25 17.24 14.28
N PRO A 393 0.65 18.49 14.55
CA PRO A 393 0.18 19.64 13.80
C PRO A 393 0.80 19.65 12.41
N ARG A 394 0.01 20.07 11.43
CA ARG A 394 0.41 20.17 10.02
C ARG A 394 -0.14 21.45 9.45
N ALA A 395 0.64 22.17 8.67
CA ALA A 395 0.18 23.36 7.99
C ALA A 395 0.91 23.52 6.66
N SER A 396 0.22 24.04 5.67
CA SER A 396 0.83 24.39 4.40
C SER A 396 0.19 25.66 3.83
N VAL A 397 0.99 26.42 3.11
CA VAL A 397 0.55 27.60 2.35
C VAL A 397 1.22 27.55 0.99
N SER A 398 0.45 27.84 -0.04
CA SER A 398 0.94 27.88 -1.43
C SER A 398 0.37 29.10 -2.14
N TYR A 399 1.20 29.77 -2.92
CA TYR A 399 0.81 30.89 -3.76
C TYR A 399 1.37 30.76 -5.17
N ALA A 400 0.49 30.76 -6.16
CA ALA A 400 0.87 30.75 -7.57
C ALA A 400 1.19 32.17 -8.04
N VAL A 401 2.48 32.49 -8.14
CA VAL A 401 2.98 33.81 -8.58
C VAL A 401 2.64 34.03 -10.06
N SER A 402 2.79 32.99 -10.87
CA SER A 402 2.42 32.98 -12.29
C SER A 402 1.91 31.58 -12.68
N PRO A 403 1.32 31.38 -13.87
CA PRO A 403 0.85 30.06 -14.30
C PRO A 403 1.91 28.95 -14.27
N GLY A 404 3.19 29.29 -14.33
CA GLY A 404 4.30 28.34 -14.29
C GLY A 404 5.17 28.42 -13.04
N SER A 405 4.83 29.28 -12.05
CA SER A 405 5.65 29.48 -10.84
C SER A 405 4.79 29.52 -9.58
N VAL A 406 5.10 28.67 -8.65
CA VAL A 406 4.40 28.53 -7.36
C VAL A 406 5.42 28.67 -6.22
N SER A 407 5.15 29.57 -5.25
CA SER A 407 5.86 29.64 -3.98
C SER A 407 5.06 28.93 -2.90
N TYR A 408 5.71 28.17 -2.04
CA TYR A 408 5.02 27.38 -1.01
C TYR A 408 5.87 27.26 0.25
N THR A 409 5.18 27.04 1.37
CA THR A 409 5.78 26.65 2.65
C THR A 409 4.91 25.59 3.30
N HIS A 410 5.52 24.59 3.90
CA HIS A 410 4.80 23.58 4.68
C HIS A 410 5.52 23.31 6.00
N LEU A 411 4.77 23.04 7.04
CA LEU A 411 5.23 22.59 8.33
C LEU A 411 4.58 21.25 8.66
N THR A 412 5.40 20.26 8.92
CA THR A 412 4.98 18.96 9.47
C THR A 412 5.91 18.65 10.63
N LEU A 413 5.36 18.55 11.82
CA LEU A 413 6.11 18.06 12.96
C LEU A 413 5.91 16.54 13.01
N PRO A 414 6.98 15.74 12.96
CA PRO A 414 6.86 14.31 13.14
C PRO A 414 6.37 14.02 14.55
N THR A 415 5.47 13.05 14.67
CA THR A 415 5.12 12.50 15.98
C THR A 415 6.36 11.74 16.48
N ILE A 416 7.03 12.29 17.47
CA ILE A 416 8.12 11.57 18.14
C ILE A 416 7.46 10.54 19.05
N LEU A 417 7.49 9.28 18.63
CA LEU A 417 7.05 8.13 19.41
C LEU A 417 8.02 7.83 20.55
#